data_178a3e1ebcc6c39dcd0155daadad37db
#
_entry.id   178a3e1ebcc6c39dcd0155daadad37db
#
_cell.length_a   1.000
_cell.length_b   1.000
_cell.length_c   1.000
_cell.angle_alpha   90.00
_cell.angle_beta   90.00
_cell.angle_gamma   90.00
#
_symmetry.space_group_name_H-M   'P 1'
#
loop_
_entity.id
_entity.type
_entity.pdbx_description
1 polymer ?
#
loop_
_entity_poly.entity_id
_entity_poly.type
_entity_poly.pdbx_seq_one_letter_code
_entity_poly.pdbx_strand_id
1 'polypeptide(L)'
;MSWQGGRQLASMTKGSDTLSFAYNESGLRTSKTVNGVTHSYVWQGSKLAADITDAYALYFHYDSSGEVMGFTRTANGTDTEYFYVKNFQGDILKVITATGTEAAAYTYDAWGKLLTSSGDMADVNPLRYRGYYYDVETGLYYLQSRYYDPGTCRFINPDAFATTDADGILSANMFAYCENNPVRNTDITGAIGVGTLIRAATGAVTSLISGIAAGDRGVELLVDVGVGALSSALNTPLASAAVAAYDAYKCYRDGVSIEGCVIVFVSEFAASFVSGGSFKNGFCGCQRICDRSKMYGNACS
;
A
#
# COMPACT_ATOMS: atom_id res chain seq x y z
N MET A 1 9.23 -23.28 9.82
CA MET A 1 9.43 -21.85 9.53
C MET A 1 10.56 -21.30 10.35
N SER A 2 11.48 -20.56 9.77
CA SER A 2 12.48 -19.75 10.47
C SER A 2 12.33 -18.27 10.09
N TRP A 3 12.72 -17.38 10.99
CA TRP A 3 12.58 -15.94 10.84
C TRP A 3 13.93 -15.24 10.99
N GLN A 4 14.14 -14.15 10.27
CA GLN A 4 15.31 -13.27 10.40
C GLN A 4 14.84 -11.83 10.65
N GLY A 5 15.70 -11.01 11.29
CA GLY A 5 15.36 -9.61 11.59
C GLY A 5 14.10 -9.44 12.43
N GLY A 6 13.69 -10.48 13.18
CA GLY A 6 12.51 -10.48 14.03
C GLY A 6 11.18 -10.76 13.34
N ARG A 7 11.06 -10.60 12.00
CA ARG A 7 9.77 -10.70 11.31
C ARG A 7 9.83 -11.06 9.82
N GLN A 8 10.99 -11.17 9.21
CA GLN A 8 11.14 -11.62 7.83
C GLN A 8 11.21 -13.14 7.81
N LEU A 9 10.37 -13.78 7.00
CA LEU A 9 10.39 -15.24 6.84
C LEU A 9 11.65 -15.64 6.09
N ALA A 10 12.58 -16.30 6.76
CA ALA A 10 13.85 -16.74 6.15
C ALA A 10 13.72 -18.07 5.43
N SER A 11 13.01 -19.03 6.03
CA SER A 11 12.72 -20.31 5.40
C SER A 11 11.44 -20.94 5.91
N MET A 12 10.89 -21.85 5.09
CA MET A 12 9.68 -22.61 5.41
C MET A 12 9.75 -23.98 4.75
N THR A 13 9.21 -24.99 5.43
CA THR A 13 8.92 -26.29 4.84
C THR A 13 7.44 -26.55 4.93
N LYS A 14 6.80 -26.94 3.82
CA LYS A 14 5.39 -27.29 3.76
C LYS A 14 5.22 -28.53 2.88
N GLY A 15 4.80 -29.63 3.50
CA GLY A 15 4.79 -30.94 2.81
C GLY A 15 6.23 -31.34 2.44
N SER A 16 6.45 -31.61 1.15
CA SER A 16 7.76 -31.90 0.58
C SER A 16 8.56 -30.66 0.17
N ASP A 17 7.92 -29.49 0.13
CA ASP A 17 8.53 -28.28 -0.42
C ASP A 17 9.37 -27.56 0.63
N THR A 18 10.58 -27.20 0.22
CA THR A 18 11.51 -26.38 1.01
C THR A 18 11.66 -25.02 0.35
N LEU A 19 11.34 -23.98 1.09
CA LEU A 19 11.39 -22.61 0.63
C LEU A 19 12.41 -21.81 1.43
N SER A 20 13.10 -20.91 0.72
CA SER A 20 13.96 -19.89 1.34
C SER A 20 13.68 -18.53 0.70
N PHE A 21 13.88 -17.46 1.47
CA PHE A 21 13.56 -16.10 1.08
C PHE A 21 14.71 -15.17 1.41
N ALA A 22 14.96 -14.20 0.54
CA ALA A 22 15.90 -13.11 0.79
C ALA A 22 15.21 -11.74 0.64
N TYR A 23 15.76 -10.74 1.34
CA TYR A 23 15.20 -9.40 1.42
C TYR A 23 16.29 -8.35 1.25
N ASN A 24 15.92 -7.19 0.74
CA ASN A 24 16.79 -6.02 0.70
C ASN A 24 16.76 -5.24 2.03
N GLU A 25 17.55 -4.18 2.13
CA GLU A 25 17.62 -3.30 3.30
C GLU A 25 16.29 -2.60 3.63
N SER A 26 15.44 -2.38 2.62
CA SER A 26 14.10 -1.83 2.78
C SER A 26 13.06 -2.88 3.25
N GLY A 27 13.46 -4.14 3.40
CA GLY A 27 12.58 -5.22 3.82
C GLY A 27 11.74 -5.84 2.71
N LEU A 28 11.93 -5.43 1.45
CA LEU A 28 11.25 -6.03 0.31
C LEU A 28 11.94 -7.34 -0.08
N ARG A 29 11.14 -8.36 -0.37
CA ARG A 29 11.61 -9.68 -0.79
C ARG A 29 12.30 -9.59 -2.15
N THR A 30 13.58 -9.96 -2.22
CA THR A 30 14.39 -9.96 -3.45
C THR A 30 14.42 -11.30 -4.13
N SER A 31 14.23 -12.38 -3.38
CA SER A 31 14.11 -13.71 -3.99
C SER A 31 13.28 -14.67 -3.14
N LYS A 32 12.75 -15.68 -3.84
CA LYS A 32 12.17 -16.91 -3.27
C LYS A 32 12.77 -18.10 -3.99
N THR A 33 13.30 -19.06 -3.26
CA THR A 33 13.75 -20.33 -3.84
C THR A 33 12.86 -21.45 -3.34
N VAL A 34 12.31 -22.24 -4.25
CA VAL A 34 11.45 -23.40 -3.98
C VAL A 34 12.09 -24.63 -4.59
N ASN A 35 12.50 -25.58 -3.78
CA ASN A 35 13.11 -26.84 -4.24
C ASN A 35 14.27 -26.64 -5.24
N GLY A 36 15.03 -25.55 -5.08
CA GLY A 36 16.14 -25.18 -5.97
C GLY A 36 15.78 -24.26 -7.14
N VAL A 37 14.50 -24.04 -7.43
CA VAL A 37 14.07 -23.05 -8.44
C VAL A 37 13.97 -21.67 -7.77
N THR A 38 14.68 -20.68 -8.32
CA THR A 38 14.74 -19.34 -7.75
C THR A 38 13.89 -18.37 -8.57
N HIS A 39 13.01 -17.65 -7.89
CA HIS A 39 12.34 -16.43 -8.34
C HIS A 39 13.12 -15.21 -7.87
N SER A 40 13.53 -14.34 -8.78
CA SER A 40 14.21 -13.08 -8.48
C SER A 40 13.25 -11.92 -8.73
N TYR A 41 13.09 -11.04 -7.74
CA TYR A 41 12.13 -9.95 -7.77
C TYR A 41 12.81 -8.61 -8.02
N VAL A 42 12.32 -7.87 -8.99
CA VAL A 42 12.75 -6.50 -9.27
C VAL A 42 11.66 -5.55 -8.79
N TRP A 43 12.04 -4.57 -7.98
CA TRP A 43 11.12 -3.58 -7.41
C TRP A 43 11.40 -2.19 -7.96
N GLN A 44 10.34 -1.45 -8.24
CA GLN A 44 10.37 -0.03 -8.55
C GLN A 44 9.57 0.72 -7.45
N GLY A 45 10.29 1.23 -6.46
CA GLY A 45 9.67 1.69 -5.22
C GLY A 45 8.99 0.53 -4.48
N SER A 46 7.69 0.62 -4.24
CA SER A 46 6.87 -0.43 -3.64
C SER A 46 6.18 -1.34 -4.67
N LYS A 47 6.38 -1.11 -5.99
CA LYS A 47 5.75 -1.89 -7.05
C LYS A 47 6.68 -3.01 -7.51
N LEU A 48 6.15 -4.22 -7.64
CA LEU A 48 6.86 -5.35 -8.23
C LEU A 48 6.95 -5.15 -9.75
N ALA A 49 8.13 -4.81 -10.24
CA ALA A 49 8.34 -4.59 -11.67
C ALA A 49 8.55 -5.90 -12.45
N ALA A 50 9.24 -6.87 -11.85
CA ALA A 50 9.43 -8.17 -12.50
C ALA A 50 9.57 -9.32 -11.47
N ASP A 51 9.17 -10.53 -11.91
CA ASP A 51 9.46 -11.83 -11.31
C ASP A 51 10.17 -12.69 -12.35
N ILE A 52 11.41 -13.04 -12.09
CA ILE A 52 12.32 -13.68 -13.06
C ILE A 52 12.76 -15.04 -12.52
N THR A 53 12.57 -16.05 -13.35
CA THR A 53 13.06 -17.42 -13.14
C THR A 53 13.96 -17.85 -14.30
N ASP A 54 14.60 -19.00 -14.21
CA ASP A 54 15.35 -19.57 -15.33
C ASP A 54 14.47 -19.96 -16.52
N ALA A 55 13.16 -20.22 -16.29
CA ALA A 55 12.24 -20.68 -17.33
C ALA A 55 11.47 -19.54 -18.00
N TYR A 56 11.20 -18.45 -17.27
CA TYR A 56 10.45 -17.29 -17.77
C TYR A 56 10.71 -16.05 -16.93
N ALA A 57 10.36 -14.89 -17.50
CA ALA A 57 10.26 -13.63 -16.79
C ALA A 57 8.85 -13.05 -16.93
N LEU A 58 8.31 -12.47 -15.85
CA LEU A 58 7.08 -11.72 -15.86
C LEU A 58 7.42 -10.25 -15.59
N TYR A 59 7.01 -9.36 -16.48
CA TYR A 59 7.16 -7.90 -16.34
C TYR A 59 5.79 -7.29 -16.13
N PHE A 60 5.56 -6.71 -14.97
CA PHE A 60 4.25 -6.17 -14.57
C PHE A 60 4.04 -4.76 -15.08
N HIS A 61 2.84 -4.47 -15.59
CA HIS A 61 2.43 -3.18 -16.11
C HIS A 61 1.46 -2.51 -15.17
N TYR A 62 1.69 -1.21 -14.94
CA TYR A 62 0.88 -0.38 -14.05
C TYR A 62 0.33 0.82 -14.82
N ASP A 63 -0.86 1.25 -14.48
CA ASP A 63 -1.43 2.50 -14.98
C ASP A 63 -0.86 3.74 -14.28
N SER A 64 -1.33 4.91 -14.67
CA SER A 64 -0.90 6.19 -14.08
C SER A 64 -1.34 6.36 -12.61
N SER A 65 -2.34 5.62 -12.14
CA SER A 65 -2.79 5.60 -10.74
C SER A 65 -1.97 4.63 -9.89
N GLY A 66 -1.17 3.76 -10.53
CA GLY A 66 -0.36 2.75 -9.87
C GLY A 66 -1.04 1.41 -9.69
N GLU A 67 -2.19 1.21 -10.31
CA GLU A 67 -2.89 -0.06 -10.34
C GLU A 67 -2.28 -1.00 -11.37
N VAL A 68 -2.08 -2.27 -10.99
CA VAL A 68 -1.54 -3.27 -11.91
C VAL A 68 -2.58 -3.60 -13.01
N MET A 69 -2.14 -3.52 -14.27
CA MET A 69 -3.00 -3.74 -15.45
C MET A 69 -2.83 -5.13 -16.07
N GLY A 70 -1.66 -5.73 -15.91
CA GLY A 70 -1.32 -6.98 -16.53
C GLY A 70 0.18 -7.24 -16.46
N PHE A 71 0.66 -8.14 -17.30
CA PHE A 71 2.08 -8.46 -17.41
C PHE A 71 2.46 -8.95 -18.80
N THR A 72 3.73 -8.78 -19.16
CA THR A 72 4.34 -9.48 -20.28
C THR A 72 5.10 -10.69 -19.75
N ARG A 73 4.81 -11.87 -20.28
CA ARG A 73 5.59 -13.08 -20.03
C ARG A 73 6.58 -13.29 -21.16
N THR A 74 7.86 -13.28 -20.83
CA THR A 74 8.95 -13.64 -21.74
C THR A 74 9.39 -15.07 -21.44
N ALA A 75 9.27 -15.97 -22.41
CA ALA A 75 9.74 -17.34 -22.29
C ALA A 75 10.26 -17.84 -23.65
N ASN A 76 11.41 -18.51 -23.65
CA ASN A 76 12.06 -19.02 -24.88
C ASN A 76 12.24 -17.93 -25.95
N GLY A 77 12.52 -16.69 -25.54
CA GLY A 77 12.70 -15.56 -26.47
C GLY A 77 11.40 -15.01 -27.07
N THR A 78 10.24 -15.44 -26.56
CA THR A 78 8.92 -14.97 -27.04
C THR A 78 8.23 -14.19 -25.94
N ASP A 79 7.74 -13.01 -26.27
CA ASP A 79 6.92 -12.16 -25.40
C ASP A 79 5.45 -12.40 -25.67
N THR A 80 4.69 -12.55 -24.58
CA THR A 80 3.23 -12.68 -24.63
C THR A 80 2.62 -11.75 -23.60
N GLU A 81 1.70 -10.89 -24.04
CA GLU A 81 1.02 -9.94 -23.18
C GLU A 81 -0.26 -10.53 -22.59
N TYR A 82 -0.45 -10.27 -21.31
CA TYR A 82 -1.62 -10.67 -20.53
C TYR A 82 -2.18 -9.48 -19.77
N PHE A 83 -3.50 -9.41 -19.68
CA PHE A 83 -4.25 -8.35 -19.03
C PHE A 83 -5.08 -8.90 -17.90
N TYR A 84 -5.25 -8.11 -16.83
CA TYR A 84 -6.07 -8.46 -15.69
C TYR A 84 -7.50 -7.97 -15.83
N VAL A 85 -8.46 -8.85 -15.55
CA VAL A 85 -9.84 -8.49 -15.26
C VAL A 85 -10.01 -8.51 -13.76
N LYS A 86 -10.27 -7.34 -13.17
CA LYS A 86 -10.39 -7.14 -11.72
C LYS A 86 -11.82 -6.77 -11.33
N ASN A 87 -12.19 -7.10 -10.09
CA ASN A 87 -13.37 -6.50 -9.49
C ASN A 87 -13.05 -5.08 -8.97
N PHE A 88 -14.07 -4.42 -8.43
CA PHE A 88 -13.92 -3.07 -7.92
C PHE A 88 -12.99 -2.96 -6.69
N GLN A 89 -12.73 -4.07 -6.01
CA GLN A 89 -11.84 -4.14 -4.86
C GLN A 89 -10.37 -4.42 -5.23
N GLY A 90 -10.08 -4.64 -6.52
CA GLY A 90 -8.75 -4.96 -7.02
C GLY A 90 -8.41 -6.46 -7.02
N ASP A 91 -9.37 -7.35 -6.72
CA ASP A 91 -9.14 -8.78 -6.84
C ASP A 91 -9.03 -9.16 -8.33
N ILE A 92 -7.97 -9.87 -8.68
CA ILE A 92 -7.78 -10.37 -10.04
C ILE A 92 -8.66 -11.61 -10.21
N LEU A 93 -9.71 -11.47 -11.04
CA LEU A 93 -10.67 -12.55 -11.33
C LEU A 93 -10.26 -13.36 -12.55
N LYS A 94 -9.64 -12.70 -13.55
CA LYS A 94 -9.19 -13.38 -14.77
C LYS A 94 -7.88 -12.78 -15.27
N VAL A 95 -7.13 -13.61 -15.98
CA VAL A 95 -6.03 -13.24 -16.84
C VAL A 95 -6.46 -13.52 -18.27
N ILE A 96 -6.39 -12.53 -19.15
CA ILE A 96 -6.76 -12.66 -20.56
C ILE A 96 -5.59 -12.29 -21.46
N THR A 97 -5.54 -12.87 -22.64
CA THR A 97 -4.58 -12.49 -23.70
C THR A 97 -5.02 -11.19 -24.37
N ALA A 98 -4.17 -10.61 -25.22
CA ALA A 98 -4.50 -9.44 -26.05
C ALA A 98 -5.70 -9.70 -27.00
N THR A 99 -6.01 -10.95 -27.32
CA THR A 99 -7.18 -11.33 -28.12
C THR A 99 -8.45 -11.55 -27.29
N GLY A 100 -8.38 -11.38 -25.96
CA GLY A 100 -9.50 -11.58 -25.05
C GLY A 100 -9.72 -13.03 -24.62
N THR A 101 -8.82 -13.95 -25.00
CA THR A 101 -8.90 -15.35 -24.60
C THR A 101 -8.53 -15.49 -23.12
N GLU A 102 -9.35 -16.22 -22.35
CA GLU A 102 -9.09 -16.50 -20.95
C GLU A 102 -7.89 -17.43 -20.79
N ALA A 103 -6.84 -16.97 -20.08
CA ALA A 103 -5.64 -17.73 -19.79
C ALA A 103 -5.60 -18.22 -18.34
N ALA A 104 -6.30 -17.53 -17.42
CA ALA A 104 -6.56 -17.99 -16.06
C ALA A 104 -7.84 -17.37 -15.51
N ALA A 105 -8.47 -18.08 -14.57
CA ALA A 105 -9.61 -17.57 -13.80
C ALA A 105 -9.51 -17.99 -12.34
N TYR A 106 -9.95 -17.11 -11.43
CA TYR A 106 -9.90 -17.28 -9.99
C TYR A 106 -11.20 -16.85 -9.32
N THR A 107 -11.57 -17.56 -8.27
CA THR A 107 -12.62 -17.09 -7.34
C THR A 107 -12.10 -17.16 -5.91
N TYR A 108 -12.56 -16.24 -5.08
CA TYR A 108 -12.11 -16.08 -3.70
C TYR A 108 -13.31 -15.97 -2.76
N ASP A 109 -13.11 -16.33 -1.50
CA ASP A 109 -14.01 -15.88 -0.44
C ASP A 109 -13.72 -14.43 -0.04
N ALA A 110 -14.49 -13.91 0.92
CA ALA A 110 -14.32 -12.53 1.40
C ALA A 110 -12.94 -12.26 2.05
N TRP A 111 -12.23 -13.30 2.48
CA TRP A 111 -10.92 -13.23 3.11
C TRP A 111 -9.76 -13.52 2.15
N GLY A 112 -10.05 -13.71 0.87
CA GLY A 112 -9.05 -13.98 -0.16
C GLY A 112 -8.61 -15.44 -0.23
N LYS A 113 -9.29 -16.36 0.46
CA LYS A 113 -9.03 -17.78 0.27
C LYS A 113 -9.45 -18.18 -1.14
N LEU A 114 -8.52 -18.77 -1.86
CA LEU A 114 -8.75 -19.24 -3.22
C LEU A 114 -9.76 -20.41 -3.19
N LEU A 115 -10.90 -20.24 -3.85
CA LEU A 115 -11.95 -21.24 -3.96
C LEU A 115 -11.79 -22.06 -5.24
N THR A 116 -11.53 -21.38 -6.37
CA THR A 116 -11.25 -22.02 -7.65
C THR A 116 -10.09 -21.36 -8.36
N SER A 117 -9.33 -22.13 -9.10
CA SER A 117 -8.23 -21.69 -9.95
C SER A 117 -8.23 -22.56 -11.21
N SER A 118 -8.16 -21.95 -12.39
CA SER A 118 -8.18 -22.68 -13.67
C SER A 118 -7.41 -21.92 -14.74
N GLY A 119 -6.97 -22.64 -15.80
CA GLY A 119 -6.26 -22.08 -16.95
C GLY A 119 -4.74 -22.24 -16.88
N ASP A 120 -4.07 -22.12 -18.03
CA ASP A 120 -2.63 -22.40 -18.18
C ASP A 120 -1.73 -21.38 -17.44
N MET A 121 -2.23 -20.16 -17.24
CA MET A 121 -1.53 -19.11 -16.50
C MET A 121 -1.91 -19.10 -15.01
N ALA A 122 -2.75 -20.01 -14.55
CA ALA A 122 -3.26 -19.97 -13.19
C ALA A 122 -2.17 -20.06 -12.11
N ASP A 123 -1.18 -20.93 -12.29
CA ASP A 123 -0.07 -21.08 -11.34
C ASP A 123 1.15 -20.22 -11.69
N VAL A 124 1.21 -19.69 -12.92
CA VAL A 124 2.27 -18.79 -13.37
C VAL A 124 2.03 -17.36 -12.89
N ASN A 125 0.77 -16.91 -12.91
CA ASN A 125 0.42 -15.57 -12.41
C ASN A 125 0.44 -15.52 -10.89
N PRO A 126 1.34 -14.73 -10.28
CA PRO A 126 1.43 -14.65 -8.82
C PRO A 126 0.47 -13.63 -8.22
N LEU A 127 0.04 -12.60 -8.97
CA LEU A 127 -0.83 -11.57 -8.44
C LEU A 127 -2.29 -12.05 -8.46
N ARG A 128 -2.97 -11.99 -7.28
CA ARG A 128 -4.33 -12.54 -7.12
C ARG A 128 -5.24 -11.62 -6.31
N TYR A 129 -5.73 -12.07 -5.16
CA TYR A 129 -6.62 -11.31 -4.27
C TYR A 129 -6.01 -9.95 -3.91
N ARG A 130 -6.72 -8.86 -4.13
CA ARG A 130 -6.27 -7.46 -3.91
C ARG A 130 -4.97 -7.09 -4.67
N GLY A 131 -4.59 -7.86 -5.70
CA GLY A 131 -3.31 -7.71 -6.36
C GLY A 131 -2.10 -8.15 -5.54
N TYR A 132 -2.28 -8.83 -4.41
CA TYR A 132 -1.19 -9.35 -3.60
C TYR A 132 -0.47 -10.50 -4.28
N TYR A 133 0.81 -10.66 -3.97
CA TYR A 133 1.62 -11.76 -4.45
C TYR A 133 1.25 -13.05 -3.70
N TYR A 134 0.72 -14.04 -4.40
CA TYR A 134 0.35 -15.33 -3.86
C TYR A 134 1.48 -16.36 -4.06
N ASP A 135 1.95 -16.92 -2.97
CA ASP A 135 2.90 -18.05 -3.01
C ASP A 135 2.10 -19.36 -3.09
N VAL A 136 2.02 -19.94 -4.29
CA VAL A 136 1.21 -21.16 -4.58
C VAL A 136 1.60 -22.30 -3.64
N GLU A 137 2.89 -22.48 -3.37
CA GLU A 137 3.45 -23.56 -2.56
C GLU A 137 3.02 -23.46 -1.09
N THR A 138 2.92 -22.23 -0.60
CA THR A 138 2.56 -22.01 0.81
C THR A 138 1.09 -21.71 1.02
N GLY A 139 0.40 -21.20 -0.02
CA GLY A 139 -0.96 -20.67 0.11
C GLY A 139 -1.03 -19.34 0.84
N LEU A 140 0.10 -18.67 1.01
CA LEU A 140 0.20 -17.38 1.69
C LEU A 140 0.24 -16.24 0.67
N TYR A 141 -0.26 -15.08 1.07
CA TYR A 141 -0.04 -13.83 0.37
C TYR A 141 1.12 -13.06 0.98
N TYR A 142 2.04 -12.59 0.15
CA TYR A 142 3.10 -11.68 0.54
C TYR A 142 2.66 -10.23 0.32
N LEU A 143 2.50 -9.48 1.41
CA LEU A 143 2.11 -8.08 1.43
C LEU A 143 3.30 -7.17 1.79
N GLN A 144 4.46 -7.41 1.18
CA GLN A 144 5.72 -6.66 1.41
C GLN A 144 6.24 -6.75 2.84
N SER A 145 5.56 -6.20 3.83
CA SER A 145 6.01 -6.22 5.23
C SER A 145 5.58 -7.46 6.00
N ARG A 146 4.49 -8.10 5.57
CA ARG A 146 3.90 -9.25 6.27
C ARG A 146 3.45 -10.35 5.31
N TYR A 147 3.29 -11.56 5.87
CA TYR A 147 2.65 -12.69 5.19
C TYR A 147 1.23 -12.89 5.75
N TYR A 148 0.27 -12.94 4.87
CA TYR A 148 -1.13 -13.13 5.19
C TYR A 148 -1.57 -14.57 4.85
N ASP A 149 -2.19 -15.24 5.81
CA ASP A 149 -2.79 -16.56 5.64
C ASP A 149 -4.31 -16.42 5.50
N PRO A 150 -4.86 -16.58 4.30
CA PRO A 150 -6.30 -16.51 4.09
C PRO A 150 -7.08 -17.69 4.72
N GLY A 151 -6.39 -18.79 5.04
CA GLY A 151 -7.00 -19.93 5.72
C GLY A 151 -7.30 -19.67 7.18
N THR A 152 -6.46 -18.87 7.85
CA THR A 152 -6.67 -18.43 9.24
C THR A 152 -7.18 -17.00 9.36
N CYS A 153 -7.32 -16.29 8.24
CA CYS A 153 -7.76 -14.89 8.16
C CYS A 153 -6.85 -13.93 8.94
N ARG A 154 -5.54 -14.22 9.00
CA ARG A 154 -4.57 -13.49 9.83
C ARG A 154 -3.21 -13.35 9.16
N PHE A 155 -2.47 -12.33 9.58
CA PHE A 155 -1.03 -12.31 9.34
C PHE A 155 -0.33 -13.39 10.18
N ILE A 156 0.73 -14.00 9.63
CA ILE A 156 1.52 -15.01 10.35
C ILE A 156 2.71 -14.40 11.11
N ASN A 157 3.03 -13.14 10.83
CA ASN A 157 4.03 -12.35 11.54
C ASN A 157 3.42 -11.06 12.10
N PRO A 158 3.91 -10.60 13.28
CA PRO A 158 3.34 -9.44 13.95
C PRO A 158 3.59 -8.15 13.15
N ASP A 159 2.72 -7.15 13.36
CA ASP A 159 2.96 -5.80 12.87
C ASP A 159 4.22 -5.19 13.50
N ALA A 160 4.93 -4.38 12.74
CA ALA A 160 6.08 -3.62 13.25
C ALA A 160 5.67 -2.51 14.20
N PHE A 161 4.46 -2.02 14.04
CA PHE A 161 3.92 -0.87 14.71
C PHE A 161 2.66 -1.28 15.48
N ALA A 162 2.86 -2.01 16.60
CA ALA A 162 1.77 -2.22 17.54
C ALA A 162 1.36 -0.87 18.12
N THR A 163 0.18 -0.40 17.77
CA THR A 163 -0.42 0.71 18.47
C THR A 163 -1.07 0.19 19.74
N THR A 164 -0.62 0.69 20.87
CA THR A 164 -1.32 0.53 22.15
C THR A 164 -2.38 1.61 22.28
N ASP A 165 -3.32 1.66 21.34
CA ASP A 165 -4.49 2.53 21.51
C ASP A 165 -5.35 1.96 22.63
N ALA A 166 -5.44 2.69 23.72
CA ALA A 166 -6.21 2.30 24.90
C ALA A 166 -7.71 2.10 24.63
N ASP A 167 -8.22 2.62 23.51
CA ASP A 167 -9.64 2.60 23.16
C ASP A 167 -10.03 1.58 22.08
N GLY A 168 -9.07 0.88 21.48
CA GLY A 168 -9.32 -0.09 20.40
C GLY A 168 -8.99 -1.53 20.78
N ILE A 169 -9.98 -2.35 21.11
CA ILE A 169 -9.82 -3.79 21.35
C ILE A 169 -9.12 -4.50 20.15
N LEU A 170 -9.26 -3.95 18.94
CA LEU A 170 -8.69 -4.50 17.71
C LEU A 170 -7.28 -3.97 17.40
N SER A 171 -6.91 -2.79 17.91
CA SER A 171 -5.58 -2.19 17.69
C SER A 171 -4.46 -2.95 18.41
N ALA A 172 -4.78 -3.66 19.50
CA ALA A 172 -3.85 -4.55 20.19
C ALA A 172 -3.57 -5.88 19.47
N ASN A 173 -4.33 -6.21 18.42
CA ASN A 173 -4.13 -7.47 17.69
C ASN A 173 -3.17 -7.27 16.51
N MET A 174 -1.88 -7.49 16.77
CA MET A 174 -0.78 -7.34 15.79
C MET A 174 -0.89 -8.27 14.56
N PHE A 175 -1.79 -9.25 14.59
CA PHE A 175 -2.00 -10.24 13.53
C PHE A 175 -3.31 -10.03 12.76
N ALA A 176 -4.12 -9.04 13.15
CA ALA A 176 -5.39 -8.80 12.47
C ALA A 176 -5.17 -8.29 11.04
N TYR A 177 -5.87 -8.90 10.08
CA TYR A 177 -5.95 -8.43 8.71
C TYR A 177 -7.16 -7.51 8.56
N CYS A 178 -6.96 -6.31 7.99
CA CYS A 178 -8.02 -5.36 7.69
C CYS A 178 -8.97 -5.08 8.87
N GLU A 179 -8.47 -5.08 10.11
CA GLU A 179 -9.30 -4.88 11.32
C GLU A 179 -10.46 -5.89 11.41
N ASN A 180 -10.25 -7.10 10.95
CA ASN A 180 -11.26 -8.17 10.80
C ASN A 180 -12.45 -7.78 9.90
N ASN A 181 -12.30 -6.81 9.01
CA ASN A 181 -13.31 -6.41 8.04
C ASN A 181 -12.73 -6.23 6.61
N PRO A 182 -12.37 -7.32 5.91
CA PRO A 182 -11.74 -7.25 4.59
C PRO A 182 -12.70 -6.80 3.49
N VAL A 183 -14.01 -6.80 3.74
CA VAL A 183 -14.99 -6.31 2.77
C VAL A 183 -14.95 -4.78 2.64
N ARG A 184 -14.65 -4.07 3.75
CA ARG A 184 -14.57 -2.60 3.77
C ARG A 184 -13.15 -2.08 3.70
N ASN A 185 -12.19 -2.83 4.22
CA ASN A 185 -10.81 -2.40 4.38
C ASN A 185 -9.88 -3.18 3.45
N THR A 186 -8.77 -2.55 3.08
CA THR A 186 -7.68 -3.17 2.32
C THR A 186 -6.36 -2.80 3.00
N ASP A 187 -5.42 -3.73 3.07
CA ASP A 187 -4.07 -3.46 3.55
C ASP A 187 -3.09 -3.63 2.39
N ILE A 188 -2.64 -2.53 1.78
CA ILE A 188 -1.88 -2.54 0.53
C ILE A 188 -0.44 -3.04 0.75
N THR A 189 0.13 -2.78 1.91
CA THR A 189 1.57 -3.01 2.19
C THR A 189 1.83 -4.02 3.30
N GLY A 190 0.78 -4.54 3.90
CA GLY A 190 0.89 -5.37 5.09
C GLY A 190 1.28 -4.58 6.35
N ALA A 191 1.14 -3.26 6.35
CA ALA A 191 1.50 -2.39 7.48
C ALA A 191 0.37 -1.43 7.88
N ILE A 192 -0.45 -1.00 6.93
CA ILE A 192 -1.46 0.04 7.16
C ILE A 192 -2.74 -0.31 6.41
N GLY A 193 -3.83 -0.53 7.13
CA GLY A 193 -5.16 -0.63 6.52
C GLY A 193 -5.68 0.74 6.06
N VAL A 194 -6.41 0.78 4.95
CA VAL A 194 -7.08 2.02 4.46
C VAL A 194 -7.98 2.64 5.53
N GLY A 195 -8.56 1.82 6.41
CA GLY A 195 -9.33 2.30 7.55
C GLY A 195 -8.55 3.20 8.51
N THR A 196 -7.26 2.92 8.72
CA THR A 196 -6.35 3.75 9.53
C THR A 196 -6.09 5.10 8.86
N LEU A 197 -5.97 5.14 7.53
CA LEU A 197 -5.81 6.38 6.78
C LEU A 197 -7.05 7.28 6.88
N ILE A 198 -8.25 6.68 6.76
CA ILE A 198 -9.50 7.42 6.89
C ILE A 198 -9.62 7.99 8.31
N ARG A 199 -9.24 7.21 9.34
CA ARG A 199 -9.22 7.69 10.73
C ARG A 199 -8.24 8.84 10.93
N ALA A 200 -7.03 8.76 10.36
CA ALA A 200 -6.06 9.85 10.41
C ALA A 200 -6.61 11.15 9.82
N ALA A 201 -7.19 11.07 8.63
CA ALA A 201 -7.80 12.21 7.98
C ALA A 201 -8.98 12.77 8.79
N THR A 202 -9.84 11.88 9.34
CA THR A 202 -10.97 12.27 10.19
C THR A 202 -10.48 12.93 11.48
N GLY A 203 -9.44 12.37 12.12
CA GLY A 203 -8.83 12.95 13.32
C GLY A 203 -8.25 14.34 13.07
N ALA A 204 -7.54 14.52 11.95
CA ALA A 204 -7.02 15.82 11.54
C ALA A 204 -8.13 16.87 11.37
N VAL A 205 -9.21 16.52 10.66
CA VAL A 205 -10.36 17.41 10.43
C VAL A 205 -11.08 17.72 11.75
N THR A 206 -11.28 16.72 12.60
CA THR A 206 -11.94 16.91 13.90
C THR A 206 -11.14 17.83 14.80
N SER A 207 -9.82 17.63 14.91
CA SER A 207 -8.94 18.50 15.70
C SER A 207 -8.89 19.92 15.14
N LEU A 208 -8.90 20.08 13.82
CA LEU A 208 -8.98 21.39 13.18
C LEU A 208 -10.27 22.14 13.58
N ILE A 209 -11.43 21.47 13.46
CA ILE A 209 -12.71 22.07 13.82
C ILE A 209 -12.73 22.43 15.31
N SER A 210 -12.23 21.54 16.18
CA SER A 210 -12.16 21.77 17.63
C SER A 210 -11.24 22.93 17.96
N GLY A 211 -10.05 23.03 17.35
CA GLY A 211 -9.11 24.13 17.54
C GLY A 211 -9.69 25.48 17.10
N ILE A 212 -10.32 25.52 15.92
CA ILE A 212 -11.02 26.75 15.45
C ILE A 212 -12.14 27.15 16.43
N ALA A 213 -12.92 26.18 16.93
CA ALA A 213 -14.00 26.42 17.90
C ALA A 213 -13.46 26.89 19.27
N ALA A 214 -12.27 26.44 19.67
CA ALA A 214 -11.57 26.88 20.86
C ALA A 214 -10.94 28.28 20.71
N GLY A 215 -10.88 28.80 19.51
CA GLY A 215 -10.28 30.10 19.21
C GLY A 215 -8.76 30.04 18.98
N ASP A 216 -8.20 28.85 18.80
CA ASP A 216 -6.79 28.64 18.53
C ASP A 216 -6.41 29.24 17.18
N ARG A 217 -5.25 29.83 17.10
CA ARG A 217 -4.77 30.54 15.90
C ARG A 217 -3.33 30.19 15.59
N GLY A 218 -3.00 30.19 14.30
CA GLY A 218 -1.63 30.09 13.85
C GLY A 218 -1.00 28.72 14.10
N VAL A 219 0.15 28.72 14.74
CA VAL A 219 0.97 27.51 14.95
C VAL A 219 0.25 26.50 15.87
N GLU A 220 -0.48 26.96 16.87
CA GLU A 220 -1.22 26.09 17.81
C GLU A 220 -2.24 25.24 17.08
N LEU A 221 -3.03 25.85 16.18
CA LEU A 221 -4.00 25.12 15.36
C LEU A 221 -3.36 24.06 14.44
N LEU A 222 -2.18 24.36 13.87
CA LEU A 222 -1.46 23.39 13.05
C LEU A 222 -0.87 22.25 13.85
N VAL A 223 -0.44 22.51 15.09
CA VAL A 223 0.03 21.48 16.03
C VAL A 223 -1.15 20.57 16.41
N ASP A 224 -2.31 21.11 16.70
CA ASP A 224 -3.50 20.33 17.05
C ASP A 224 -3.97 19.43 15.90
N VAL A 225 -3.96 19.95 14.68
CA VAL A 225 -4.24 19.15 13.46
C VAL A 225 -3.23 18.01 13.30
N GLY A 226 -1.95 18.31 13.49
CA GLY A 226 -0.88 17.31 13.41
C GLY A 226 -1.01 16.24 14.50
N VAL A 227 -1.27 16.64 15.72
CA VAL A 227 -1.50 15.73 16.85
C VAL A 227 -2.76 14.90 16.64
N GLY A 228 -3.87 15.50 16.18
CA GLY A 228 -5.10 14.79 15.89
C GLY A 228 -4.95 13.75 14.77
N ALA A 229 -4.21 14.09 13.70
CA ALA A 229 -3.88 13.15 12.66
C ALA A 229 -3.02 11.99 13.18
N LEU A 230 -1.97 12.30 13.93
CA LEU A 230 -1.06 11.32 14.53
C LEU A 230 -1.76 10.44 15.55
N SER A 231 -2.58 11.00 16.44
CA SER A 231 -3.31 10.24 17.46
C SER A 231 -4.33 9.29 16.84
N SER A 232 -4.94 9.68 15.72
CA SER A 232 -5.92 8.84 15.01
C SER A 232 -5.29 7.79 14.10
N ALA A 233 -4.02 7.97 13.71
CA ALA A 233 -3.34 7.17 12.71
C ALA A 233 -2.11 6.44 13.21
N LEU A 234 -1.86 6.40 14.47
CA LEU A 234 -0.64 5.92 15.20
C LEU A 234 0.34 4.93 14.50
N ASN A 235 0.14 4.64 13.21
CA ASN A 235 0.95 3.75 12.37
C ASN A 235 1.33 4.32 11.01
N THR A 236 1.07 5.60 10.77
CA THR A 236 1.54 6.23 9.51
C THR A 236 2.99 6.67 9.64
N PRO A 237 3.74 6.73 8.53
CA PRO A 237 5.10 7.26 8.57
C PRO A 237 5.07 8.67 9.18
N LEU A 238 5.57 8.81 10.38
CA LEU A 238 5.72 10.08 11.10
C LEU A 238 6.34 11.17 10.21
N ALA A 239 7.22 10.76 9.31
CA ALA A 239 7.87 11.65 8.35
C ALA A 239 6.89 12.35 7.41
N SER A 240 5.87 11.64 6.89
CA SER A 240 4.93 12.22 5.92
C SER A 240 3.98 13.23 6.58
N ALA A 241 3.50 12.94 7.79
CA ALA A 241 2.69 13.89 8.55
C ALA A 241 3.50 15.13 8.97
N ALA A 242 4.75 14.95 9.40
CA ALA A 242 5.63 16.06 9.77
C ALA A 242 5.98 16.95 8.56
N VAL A 243 6.22 16.37 7.39
CA VAL A 243 6.47 17.12 6.15
C VAL A 243 5.23 17.90 5.73
N ALA A 244 4.07 17.26 5.68
CA ALA A 244 2.81 17.93 5.31
C ALA A 244 2.47 19.08 6.28
N ALA A 245 2.70 18.89 7.60
CA ALA A 245 2.51 19.95 8.59
C ALA A 245 3.49 21.11 8.40
N TYR A 246 4.75 20.80 8.06
CA TYR A 246 5.76 21.82 7.79
C TYR A 246 5.46 22.62 6.51
N ASP A 247 4.97 21.99 5.46
CA ASP A 247 4.60 22.68 4.22
C ASP A 247 3.34 23.54 4.40
N ALA A 248 2.37 23.06 5.19
CA ALA A 248 1.22 23.86 5.59
C ALA A 248 1.65 25.09 6.44
N TYR A 249 2.59 24.92 7.36
CA TYR A 249 3.15 26.03 8.14
C TYR A 249 3.86 27.07 7.25
N LYS A 250 4.62 26.62 6.25
CA LYS A 250 5.23 27.54 5.28
C LYS A 250 4.18 28.35 4.53
N CYS A 251 3.14 27.71 4.03
CA CYS A 251 2.03 28.38 3.34
C CYS A 251 1.38 29.43 4.24
N TYR A 252 1.15 29.12 5.51
CA TYR A 252 0.62 30.08 6.48
C TYR A 252 1.57 31.27 6.69
N ARG A 253 2.85 31.02 6.88
CA ARG A 253 3.86 32.08 7.03
C ARG A 253 3.94 32.98 5.79
N ASP A 254 3.71 32.43 4.60
CA ASP A 254 3.73 33.14 3.32
C ASP A 254 2.38 33.84 3.02
N GLY A 255 1.46 33.89 4.00
CA GLY A 255 0.21 34.66 3.95
C GLY A 255 -0.97 33.96 3.27
N VAL A 256 -0.90 32.64 3.08
CA VAL A 256 -2.04 31.84 2.61
C VAL A 256 -3.07 31.70 3.72
N SER A 257 -4.36 31.72 3.38
CA SER A 257 -5.44 31.53 4.37
C SER A 257 -5.33 30.15 5.04
N ILE A 258 -5.84 30.04 6.27
CA ILE A 258 -5.81 28.80 7.04
C ILE A 258 -6.49 27.66 6.27
N GLU A 259 -7.61 27.95 5.58
CA GLU A 259 -8.29 26.96 4.75
C GLU A 259 -7.40 26.47 3.59
N GLY A 260 -6.63 27.36 2.97
CA GLY A 260 -5.65 27.01 1.95
C GLY A 260 -4.52 26.13 2.48
N CYS A 261 -4.02 26.42 3.68
CA CYS A 261 -2.99 25.62 4.34
C CYS A 261 -3.49 24.21 4.68
N VAL A 262 -4.74 24.08 5.11
CA VAL A 262 -5.38 22.78 5.40
C VAL A 262 -5.52 21.95 4.13
N ILE A 263 -5.92 22.57 3.02
CA ILE A 263 -6.01 21.88 1.72
C ILE A 263 -4.64 21.36 1.29
N VAL A 264 -3.58 22.15 1.45
CA VAL A 264 -2.21 21.72 1.18
C VAL A 264 -1.82 20.55 2.06
N PHE A 265 -2.04 20.63 3.38
CA PHE A 265 -1.74 19.55 4.31
C PHE A 265 -2.45 18.24 3.91
N VAL A 266 -3.76 18.30 3.68
CA VAL A 266 -4.56 17.11 3.35
C VAL A 266 -4.16 16.54 2.00
N SER A 267 -3.91 17.37 0.98
CA SER A 267 -3.53 16.92 -0.34
C SER A 267 -2.15 16.28 -0.38
N GLU A 268 -1.17 16.85 0.31
CA GLU A 268 0.19 16.30 0.37
C GLU A 268 0.27 15.05 1.24
N PHE A 269 -0.44 15.06 2.37
CA PHE A 269 -0.57 13.90 3.22
C PHE A 269 -1.21 12.72 2.44
N ALA A 270 -2.32 12.95 1.73
CA ALA A 270 -2.96 11.95 0.89
C ALA A 270 -2.05 11.48 -0.26
N ALA A 271 -1.35 12.41 -0.94
CA ALA A 271 -0.45 12.08 -2.04
C ALA A 271 0.74 11.23 -1.59
N SER A 272 1.23 11.38 -0.36
CA SER A 272 2.32 10.56 0.18
C SER A 272 1.96 9.08 0.28
N PHE A 273 0.69 8.74 0.40
CA PHE A 273 0.21 7.35 0.44
C PHE A 273 -0.05 6.75 -0.95
N VAL A 274 -0.42 7.59 -1.91
CA VAL A 274 -0.69 7.12 -3.29
C VAL A 274 0.60 6.90 -4.07
N SER A 275 1.65 7.68 -3.80
CA SER A 275 2.89 7.68 -4.60
C SER A 275 3.99 6.74 -4.13
N GLY A 276 3.79 5.94 -3.07
CA GLY A 276 4.78 4.95 -2.59
C GLY A 276 6.14 5.53 -2.21
N GLY A 277 6.16 6.74 -1.69
CA GLY A 277 7.31 7.32 -0.97
C GLY A 277 8.55 7.61 -1.80
N SER A 278 8.56 8.69 -2.53
CA SER A 278 9.80 9.44 -2.78
C SER A 278 9.44 10.90 -3.07
N PHE A 279 9.36 11.68 -2.02
CA PHE A 279 9.15 13.12 -2.12
C PHE A 279 10.44 13.79 -2.60
N LYS A 280 10.55 14.08 -3.88
CA LYS A 280 11.57 15.00 -4.41
C LYS A 280 11.00 16.29 -5.02
N ASN A 281 9.70 16.51 -5.10
CA ASN A 281 9.13 17.68 -5.78
C ASN A 281 7.86 18.29 -5.14
N GLY A 282 7.75 18.35 -3.81
CA GLY A 282 6.67 19.05 -3.09
C GLY A 282 6.58 20.56 -3.33
N PHE A 283 7.59 21.14 -3.97
CA PHE A 283 7.70 22.60 -4.17
C PHE A 283 6.75 23.18 -5.25
N CYS A 284 6.12 22.37 -6.08
CA CYS A 284 5.37 22.88 -7.23
C CYS A 284 3.88 23.14 -6.94
N GLY A 285 3.31 22.51 -5.90
CA GLY A 285 1.89 22.70 -5.54
C GLY A 285 1.62 24.00 -4.82
N CYS A 286 2.48 24.35 -3.86
CA CYS A 286 2.34 25.55 -3.05
C CYS A 286 2.55 26.83 -3.89
N GLN A 287 3.50 26.81 -4.83
CA GLN A 287 3.80 27.94 -5.71
C GLN A 287 2.59 28.27 -6.62
N ARG A 288 1.89 27.25 -7.16
CA ARG A 288 0.71 27.47 -8.01
C ARG A 288 -0.50 27.99 -7.25
N ILE A 289 -0.65 27.66 -5.99
CA ILE A 289 -1.73 28.16 -5.13
C ILE A 289 -1.42 29.61 -4.69
N CYS A 290 -0.18 29.92 -4.31
CA CYS A 290 0.27 31.27 -4.03
C CYS A 290 0.15 32.19 -5.23
N ASP A 291 0.54 31.76 -6.43
CA ASP A 291 0.41 32.57 -7.65
C ASP A 291 -1.05 32.82 -8.06
N ARG A 292 -1.94 31.85 -7.82
CA ARG A 292 -3.38 32.05 -8.02
C ARG A 292 -4.00 33.00 -6.99
N SER A 293 -3.63 32.93 -5.72
CA SER A 293 -4.15 33.85 -4.69
C SER A 293 -3.71 35.30 -4.93
N LYS A 294 -2.51 35.52 -5.46
CA LYS A 294 -2.01 36.84 -5.85
C LYS A 294 -2.74 37.41 -7.10
N MET A 295 -3.20 36.54 -8.02
CA MET A 295 -4.00 36.96 -9.17
C MET A 295 -5.44 37.37 -8.80
N TYR A 296 -6.00 36.82 -7.73
CA TYR A 296 -7.36 37.16 -7.29
C TYR A 296 -7.39 38.26 -6.21
N GLY A 297 -6.25 38.58 -5.57
CA GLY A 297 -6.16 39.62 -4.53
C GLY A 297 -6.12 41.05 -5.04
N ASN A 298 -5.95 41.26 -6.35
CA ASN A 298 -5.93 42.62 -6.96
C ASN A 298 -7.29 43.05 -7.63
N ALA A 299 -8.36 42.33 -7.35
CA ALA A 299 -9.67 42.68 -7.92
C ALA A 299 -10.67 43.31 -6.92
N CYS A 300 -10.23 43.70 -5.73
CA CYS A 300 -11.02 44.44 -4.76
C CYS A 300 -10.20 45.59 -4.16
N SER A 301 -10.09 46.68 -4.91
CA SER A 301 -9.86 48.04 -4.41
C SER A 301 -10.52 49.03 -5.35
#